data_fb46ea68e56c94f83b6f3e855903452a
#
_entry.id   fb46ea68e56c94f83b6f3e855903452a
#
_cell.length_a   1.000
_cell.length_b   1.000
_cell.length_c   1.000
_cell.angle_alpha   90.00
_cell.angle_beta   90.00
_cell.angle_gamma   90.00
#
_symmetry.space_group_name_H-M   'P 1'
#
loop_
_entity.id
_entity.type
_entity.pdbx_description
1 polymer ?
#
loop_
_entity_poly.entity_id
_entity_poly.type
_entity_poly.pdbx_seq_one_letter_code
_entity_poly.pdbx_strand_id
1 'polypeptide(L)'
;MGSNVLGLIGAGLVMGIAALGSAIGIGIAGSATIGAWKRCYKANKPAPMTLLTFAGAPLTQTFYGFILMQQMLNSVSASNAGQLLGMGIGSGLAMAFSAIAQGQAGAAGADALSETGKGFANYIAVVGICETVALFAMVLSMTTLG
;
A
#
# COMPACT_ATOMS: atom_id res chain seq x y z
N MET A 1 19.39 12.27 -25.84
CA MET A 1 19.24 12.18 -24.35
C MET A 1 17.88 12.62 -23.83
N GLY A 2 17.14 13.53 -24.48
CA GLY A 2 15.84 14.03 -23.98
C GLY A 2 14.64 13.13 -24.19
N SER A 3 14.70 12.17 -25.10
CA SER A 3 13.52 11.39 -25.52
C SER A 3 12.98 10.39 -24.47
N ASN A 4 13.80 9.94 -23.53
CA ASN A 4 13.42 8.95 -22.51
C ASN A 4 13.08 9.56 -21.15
N VAL A 5 13.25 10.87 -20.97
CA VAL A 5 13.13 11.55 -19.67
C VAL A 5 11.74 11.34 -19.05
N LEU A 6 10.67 11.46 -19.84
CA LEU A 6 9.30 11.25 -19.35
C LEU A 6 9.08 9.84 -18.82
N GLY A 7 9.65 8.82 -19.49
CA GLY A 7 9.58 7.44 -19.04
C GLY A 7 10.31 7.21 -17.71
N LEU A 8 11.48 7.81 -17.55
CA LEU A 8 12.25 7.75 -16.29
C LEU A 8 11.52 8.47 -15.14
N ILE A 9 10.89 9.62 -15.44
CA ILE A 9 10.04 10.32 -14.46
C ILE A 9 8.86 9.42 -14.05
N GLY A 10 8.17 8.80 -15.04
CA GLY A 10 7.06 7.86 -14.76
C GLY A 10 7.48 6.71 -13.87
N ALA A 11 8.64 6.10 -14.15
CA ALA A 11 9.18 5.02 -13.32
C ALA A 11 9.47 5.47 -11.88
N GLY A 12 10.02 6.66 -11.69
CA GLY A 12 10.23 7.23 -10.34
C GLY A 12 8.91 7.54 -9.62
N LEU A 13 7.93 8.07 -10.35
CA LEU A 13 6.63 8.45 -9.79
C LEU A 13 5.83 7.26 -9.28
N VAL A 14 5.84 6.10 -9.94
CA VAL A 14 5.04 4.94 -9.50
C VAL A 14 5.42 4.51 -8.09
N MET A 15 6.70 4.40 -7.79
CA MET A 15 7.17 4.05 -6.44
C MET A 15 6.92 5.18 -5.44
N GLY A 16 7.24 6.43 -5.82
CA GLY A 16 7.08 7.58 -4.93
C GLY A 16 5.64 7.78 -4.49
N ILE A 17 4.68 7.71 -5.41
CA ILE A 17 3.26 7.87 -5.12
C ILE A 17 2.73 6.67 -4.29
N ALA A 18 3.11 5.44 -4.63
CA ALA A 18 2.76 4.27 -3.84
C ALA A 18 3.28 4.37 -2.39
N ALA A 19 4.52 4.83 -2.21
CA ALA A 19 5.13 5.02 -0.90
C ALA A 19 4.42 6.11 -0.06
N LEU A 20 3.97 7.20 -0.69
CA LEU A 20 3.15 8.21 -0.02
C LEU A 20 1.86 7.61 0.54
N GLY A 21 1.16 6.79 -0.26
CA GLY A 21 -0.04 6.09 0.18
C GLY A 21 0.24 5.13 1.34
N SER A 22 1.32 4.36 1.24
CA SER A 22 1.77 3.45 2.32
C SER A 22 2.07 4.22 3.62
N ALA A 23 2.77 5.33 3.53
CA ALA A 23 3.09 6.16 4.71
C ALA A 23 1.82 6.65 5.42
N ILE A 24 0.83 7.13 4.65
CA ILE A 24 -0.47 7.57 5.19
C ILE A 24 -1.22 6.39 5.81
N GLY A 25 -1.32 5.27 5.09
CA GLY A 25 -2.04 4.08 5.56
C GLY A 25 -1.43 3.50 6.84
N ILE A 26 -0.10 3.38 6.90
CA ILE A 26 0.63 2.94 8.11
C ILE A 26 0.39 3.93 9.27
N GLY A 27 0.41 5.23 8.99
CA GLY A 27 0.13 6.25 10.00
C GLY A 27 -1.25 6.11 10.61
N ILE A 28 -2.28 5.87 9.79
CA ILE A 28 -3.67 5.66 10.23
C ILE A 28 -3.77 4.40 11.08
N ALA A 29 -3.37 3.25 10.55
CA ALA A 29 -3.48 1.96 11.25
C ALA A 29 -2.56 1.88 12.47
N GLY A 30 -1.34 2.44 12.38
CA GLY A 30 -0.38 2.48 13.48
C GLY A 30 -0.87 3.32 14.66
N SER A 31 -1.45 4.48 14.40
CA SER A 31 -2.05 5.33 15.44
C SER A 31 -3.19 4.61 16.16
N ALA A 32 -4.06 3.92 15.41
CA ALA A 32 -5.14 3.12 15.99
C ALA A 32 -4.61 1.94 16.81
N THR A 33 -3.57 1.26 16.32
CA THR A 33 -2.91 0.15 17.03
C THR A 33 -2.34 0.60 18.37
N ILE A 34 -1.65 1.74 18.40
CA ILE A 34 -1.12 2.32 19.65
C ILE A 34 -2.27 2.65 20.62
N GLY A 35 -3.34 3.26 20.11
CA GLY A 35 -4.54 3.54 20.90
C GLY A 35 -5.19 2.28 21.47
N ALA A 36 -5.24 1.21 20.68
CA ALA A 36 -5.75 -0.09 21.10
C ALA A 36 -4.91 -0.70 22.22
N TRP A 37 -3.58 -0.72 22.10
CA TRP A 37 -2.69 -1.17 23.18
C TRP A 37 -2.85 -0.34 24.46
N LYS A 38 -2.93 0.99 24.33
CA LYS A 38 -3.19 1.86 25.48
C LYS A 38 -4.47 1.47 26.23
N ARG A 39 -5.56 1.15 25.51
CA ARG A 39 -6.81 0.68 26.16
C ARG A 39 -6.62 -0.64 26.86
N CYS A 40 -5.92 -1.59 26.24
CA CYS A 40 -5.59 -2.88 26.86
C CYS A 40 -4.84 -2.67 28.19
N TYR A 41 -3.79 -1.87 28.19
CA TYR A 41 -2.99 -1.59 29.41
C TYR A 41 -3.83 -0.93 30.51
N LYS A 42 -4.67 0.06 30.17
CA LYS A 42 -5.57 0.69 31.14
C LYS A 42 -6.57 -0.26 31.76
N ALA A 43 -7.00 -1.26 31.01
CA ALA A 43 -7.95 -2.28 31.45
C ALA A 43 -7.27 -3.50 32.11
N ASN A 44 -5.95 -3.46 32.33
CA ASN A 44 -5.14 -4.59 32.81
C ASN A 44 -5.34 -5.87 31.98
N LYS A 45 -5.55 -5.72 30.65
CA LYS A 45 -5.68 -6.81 29.68
C LYS A 45 -4.38 -7.00 28.91
N PRO A 46 -4.08 -8.21 28.42
CA PRO A 46 -2.98 -8.41 27.49
C PRO A 46 -3.13 -7.53 26.27
N ALA A 47 -2.02 -6.92 25.83
CA ALA A 47 -1.94 -6.12 24.60
C ALA A 47 -1.46 -7.04 23.46
N PRO A 48 -2.34 -7.48 22.52
CA PRO A 48 -1.96 -8.47 21.52
C PRO A 48 -0.98 -7.89 20.51
N MET A 49 0.14 -8.56 20.27
CA MET A 49 1.10 -8.18 19.22
C MET A 49 0.53 -8.39 17.81
N THR A 50 -0.49 -9.21 17.65
CA THR A 50 -1.21 -9.41 16.38
C THR A 50 -1.82 -8.11 15.82
N LEU A 51 -2.06 -7.10 16.66
CA LEU A 51 -2.51 -5.79 16.22
C LEU A 51 -1.49 -5.11 15.29
N LEU A 52 -0.20 -5.44 15.40
CA LEU A 52 0.84 -4.90 14.54
C LEU A 52 0.66 -5.32 13.07
N THR A 53 0.01 -6.44 12.81
CA THR A 53 -0.30 -6.89 11.44
C THR A 53 -1.16 -5.86 10.70
N PHE A 54 -2.12 -5.24 11.38
CA PHE A 54 -2.95 -4.20 10.79
C PHE A 54 -2.16 -2.93 10.46
N ALA A 55 -1.21 -2.56 11.32
CA ALA A 55 -0.36 -1.40 11.08
C ALA A 55 0.64 -1.63 9.95
N GLY A 56 1.15 -2.86 9.80
CA GLY A 56 2.15 -3.21 8.80
C GLY A 56 1.59 -3.47 7.39
N ALA A 57 0.32 -3.85 7.28
CA ALA A 57 -0.28 -4.23 6.01
C ALA A 57 -0.10 -3.18 4.89
N PRO A 58 -0.33 -1.86 5.11
CA PRO A 58 -0.19 -0.86 4.04
C PRO A 58 1.24 -0.63 3.52
N LEU A 59 2.24 -1.35 4.02
CA LEU A 59 3.62 -1.26 3.52
C LEU A 59 3.78 -1.94 2.15
N THR A 60 2.98 -2.94 1.86
CA THR A 60 3.11 -3.79 0.67
C THR A 60 3.01 -3.00 -0.64
N GLN A 61 2.21 -1.95 -0.70
CA GLN A 61 2.06 -1.13 -1.91
C GLN A 61 3.35 -0.40 -2.30
N THR A 62 4.21 -0.07 -1.36
CA THR A 62 5.55 0.46 -1.67
C THR A 62 6.38 -0.58 -2.42
N PHE A 63 6.33 -1.85 -2.01
CA PHE A 63 7.02 -2.92 -2.71
C PHE A 63 6.47 -3.15 -4.12
N TYR A 64 5.15 -3.08 -4.29
CA TYR A 64 4.54 -3.20 -5.62
C TYR A 64 4.96 -2.05 -6.53
N GLY A 65 4.99 -0.83 -6.01
CA GLY A 65 5.50 0.34 -6.72
C GLY A 65 6.97 0.17 -7.12
N PHE A 66 7.80 -0.39 -6.23
CA PHE A 66 9.20 -0.68 -6.52
C PHE A 66 9.36 -1.74 -7.63
N ILE A 67 8.61 -2.85 -7.56
CA ILE A 67 8.66 -3.90 -8.58
C ILE A 67 8.27 -3.34 -9.95
N LEU A 68 7.17 -2.57 -10.01
CA LEU A 68 6.72 -1.96 -11.26
C LEU A 68 7.74 -0.92 -11.78
N MET A 69 8.32 -0.13 -10.88
CA MET A 69 9.39 0.82 -11.24
C MET A 69 10.56 0.10 -11.94
N GLN A 70 11.03 -1.01 -11.39
CA GLN A 70 12.14 -1.78 -11.98
C GLN A 70 11.78 -2.30 -13.38
N GLN A 71 10.57 -2.80 -13.56
CA GLN A 71 10.10 -3.27 -14.86
C GLN A 71 10.01 -2.13 -15.87
N MET A 72 9.51 -0.96 -15.45
CA MET A 72 9.45 0.23 -16.29
C MET A 72 10.85 0.71 -16.71
N LEU A 73 11.82 0.71 -15.79
CA LEU A 73 13.21 1.10 -16.08
C LEU A 73 13.85 0.17 -17.11
N ASN A 74 13.55 -1.13 -17.07
CA ASN A 74 14.08 -2.11 -18.02
C ASN A 74 13.46 -1.98 -19.42
N SER A 75 12.26 -1.39 -19.55
CA SER A 75 11.53 -1.26 -20.80
C SER A 75 11.52 0.16 -21.39
N VAL A 76 12.12 1.14 -20.72
CA VAL A 76 12.07 2.55 -21.15
C VAL A 76 12.74 2.78 -22.51
N SER A 77 12.02 3.44 -23.41
CA SER A 77 12.49 3.83 -24.74
C SER A 77 11.90 5.20 -25.13
N ALA A 78 12.38 5.77 -26.22
CA ALA A 78 11.83 7.03 -26.74
C ALA A 78 10.37 6.87 -27.20
N SER A 79 10.01 5.70 -27.72
CA SER A 79 8.68 5.43 -28.28
C SER A 79 7.61 5.22 -27.22
N ASN A 80 7.95 4.78 -26.00
CA ASN A 80 6.99 4.48 -24.92
C ASN A 80 7.06 5.47 -23.74
N ALA A 81 7.90 6.49 -23.79
CA ALA A 81 8.15 7.41 -22.67
C ALA A 81 6.87 8.08 -22.14
N GLY A 82 5.96 8.50 -23.03
CA GLY A 82 4.67 9.08 -22.63
C GLY A 82 3.74 8.07 -21.99
N GLN A 83 3.71 6.83 -22.49
CA GLN A 83 2.95 5.73 -21.90
C GLN A 83 3.43 5.40 -20.49
N LEU A 84 4.75 5.32 -20.30
CA LEU A 84 5.35 5.08 -18.98
C LEU A 84 5.06 6.20 -17.98
N LEU A 85 5.04 7.45 -18.42
CA LEU A 85 4.63 8.55 -17.55
C LEU A 85 3.19 8.39 -17.07
N GLY A 86 2.26 8.13 -17.98
CA GLY A 86 0.85 7.89 -17.66
C GLY A 86 0.66 6.68 -16.72
N MET A 87 1.36 5.58 -17.02
CA MET A 87 1.37 4.37 -16.19
C MET A 87 1.91 4.65 -14.78
N GLY A 88 3.01 5.38 -14.67
CA GLY A 88 3.63 5.70 -13.40
C GLY A 88 2.69 6.50 -12.48
N ILE A 89 2.01 7.49 -13.03
CA ILE A 89 1.02 8.28 -12.29
C ILE A 89 -0.21 7.42 -11.94
N GLY A 90 -0.82 6.76 -12.94
CA GLY A 90 -2.06 6.01 -12.76
C GLY A 90 -1.91 4.84 -11.80
N SER A 91 -0.90 4.00 -12.01
CA SER A 91 -0.65 2.84 -11.13
C SER A 91 -0.17 3.28 -9.75
N GLY A 92 0.65 4.33 -9.67
CA GLY A 92 1.06 4.90 -8.40
C GLY A 92 -0.11 5.39 -7.55
N LEU A 93 -1.07 6.10 -8.17
CA LEU A 93 -2.29 6.55 -7.48
C LEU A 93 -3.17 5.37 -7.04
N ALA A 94 -3.37 4.37 -7.90
CA ALA A 94 -4.13 3.17 -7.54
C ALA A 94 -3.53 2.46 -6.33
N MET A 95 -2.20 2.30 -6.30
CA MET A 95 -1.49 1.72 -5.15
C MET A 95 -1.61 2.60 -3.90
N ALA A 96 -1.48 3.92 -4.04
CA ALA A 96 -1.57 4.85 -2.91
C ALA A 96 -2.95 4.81 -2.26
N PHE A 97 -4.03 4.88 -3.03
CA PHE A 97 -5.38 4.80 -2.49
C PHE A 97 -5.71 3.43 -1.91
N SER A 98 -5.19 2.35 -2.50
CA SER A 98 -5.27 1.00 -1.92
C SER A 98 -4.62 0.95 -0.54
N ALA A 99 -3.42 1.51 -0.37
CA ALA A 99 -2.71 1.56 0.92
C ALA A 99 -3.47 2.39 1.97
N ILE A 100 -4.04 3.52 1.57
CA ILE A 100 -4.83 4.38 2.48
C ILE A 100 -6.09 3.62 2.93
N ALA A 101 -6.84 3.02 2.01
CA ALA A 101 -8.03 2.22 2.32
C ALA A 101 -7.68 1.03 3.23
N GLN A 102 -6.56 0.36 2.96
CA GLN A 102 -6.05 -0.73 3.78
C GLN A 102 -5.69 -0.26 5.20
N GLY A 103 -5.09 0.92 5.32
CA GLY A 103 -4.80 1.54 6.63
C GLY A 103 -6.05 1.87 7.42
N GLN A 104 -7.11 2.35 6.76
CA GLN A 104 -8.42 2.62 7.39
C GLN A 104 -9.09 1.32 7.87
N ALA A 105 -9.11 0.28 7.03
CA ALA A 105 -9.61 -1.03 7.40
C ALA A 105 -8.80 -1.65 8.55
N GLY A 106 -7.47 -1.52 8.50
CA GLY A 106 -6.57 -1.96 9.56
C GLY A 106 -6.81 -1.24 10.89
N ALA A 107 -7.07 0.06 10.85
CA ALA A 107 -7.41 0.84 12.04
C ALA A 107 -8.70 0.33 12.72
N ALA A 108 -9.75 0.10 11.92
CA ALA A 108 -11.01 -0.46 12.40
C ALA A 108 -10.82 -1.89 12.94
N GLY A 109 -10.02 -2.73 12.25
CA GLY A 109 -9.70 -4.09 12.69
C GLY A 109 -8.93 -4.12 14.01
N ALA A 110 -7.96 -3.23 14.19
CA ALA A 110 -7.19 -3.11 15.44
C ALA A 110 -8.08 -2.68 16.60
N ASP A 111 -8.98 -1.75 16.36
CA ASP A 111 -9.96 -1.29 17.36
C ASP A 111 -10.88 -2.42 17.79
N ALA A 112 -11.57 -3.04 16.84
CA ALA A 112 -12.49 -4.13 17.07
C ALA A 112 -11.84 -5.35 17.76
N LEU A 113 -10.62 -5.74 17.34
CA LEU A 113 -9.90 -6.86 17.95
C LEU A 113 -9.48 -6.57 19.39
N SER A 114 -9.04 -5.35 19.69
CA SER A 114 -8.63 -4.96 21.04
C SER A 114 -9.80 -4.96 22.04
N GLU A 115 -11.01 -4.66 21.58
CA GLU A 115 -12.20 -4.65 22.42
C GLU A 115 -12.77 -6.04 22.63
N THR A 116 -12.92 -6.80 21.55
CA THR A 116 -13.64 -8.07 21.55
C THR A 116 -12.75 -9.30 21.78
N GLY A 117 -11.47 -9.19 21.47
CA GLY A 117 -10.53 -10.33 21.46
C GLY A 117 -10.82 -11.37 20.38
N LYS A 118 -11.72 -11.07 19.42
CA LYS A 118 -12.23 -12.00 18.41
C LYS A 118 -12.23 -11.36 17.02
N GLY A 119 -12.34 -12.21 15.99
CA GLY A 119 -12.59 -11.75 14.62
C GLY A 119 -11.33 -11.40 13.81
N PHE A 120 -10.12 -11.70 14.27
CA PHE A 120 -8.88 -11.40 13.56
C PHE A 120 -8.92 -11.85 12.10
N ALA A 121 -9.34 -13.10 11.82
CA ALA A 121 -9.39 -13.64 10.47
C ALA A 121 -10.36 -12.85 9.57
N ASN A 122 -11.49 -12.41 10.09
CA ASN A 122 -12.47 -11.62 9.34
C ASN A 122 -11.93 -10.24 9.02
N TYR A 123 -11.27 -9.59 9.98
CA TYR A 123 -10.72 -8.25 9.78
C TYR A 123 -9.54 -8.25 8.82
N ILE A 124 -8.63 -9.23 8.94
CA ILE A 124 -7.49 -9.33 8.03
C ILE A 124 -7.94 -9.70 6.59
N ALA A 125 -9.05 -10.42 6.44
CA ALA A 125 -9.63 -10.67 5.13
C ALA A 125 -10.07 -9.37 4.44
N VAL A 126 -10.71 -8.46 5.16
CA VAL A 126 -11.08 -7.12 4.62
C VAL A 126 -9.84 -6.30 4.26
N VAL A 127 -8.84 -6.31 5.12
CA VAL A 127 -7.55 -5.65 4.87
C VAL A 127 -6.89 -6.20 3.61
N GLY A 128 -6.92 -7.53 3.41
CA GLY A 128 -6.40 -8.18 2.20
C GLY A 128 -7.18 -7.81 0.93
N ILE A 129 -8.50 -7.65 1.01
CA ILE A 129 -9.30 -7.20 -0.13
C ILE A 129 -8.88 -5.79 -0.58
N CYS A 130 -8.61 -4.89 0.35
CA CYS A 130 -8.13 -3.54 0.01
C CYS A 130 -6.81 -3.58 -0.78
N GLU A 131 -5.96 -4.57 -0.52
CA GLU A 131 -4.67 -4.75 -1.19
C GLU A 131 -4.80 -5.19 -2.65
N THR A 132 -5.86 -5.92 -3.01
CA THR A 132 -6.01 -6.49 -4.34
C THR A 132 -5.99 -5.44 -5.45
N VAL A 133 -6.47 -4.24 -5.19
CA VAL A 133 -6.45 -3.12 -6.16
C VAL A 133 -5.00 -2.77 -6.55
N ALA A 134 -4.10 -2.71 -5.60
CA ALA A 134 -2.68 -2.44 -5.86
C ALA A 134 -2.01 -3.59 -6.62
N LEU A 135 -2.33 -4.84 -6.28
CA LEU A 135 -1.84 -6.02 -7.00
C LEU A 135 -2.28 -5.99 -8.47
N PHE A 136 -3.55 -5.71 -8.74
CA PHE A 136 -4.03 -5.57 -10.11
C PHE A 136 -3.38 -4.41 -10.84
N ALA A 137 -3.21 -3.25 -10.19
CA ALA A 137 -2.52 -2.12 -10.79
C ALA A 137 -1.08 -2.48 -11.20
N MET A 138 -0.35 -3.22 -10.36
CA MET A 138 0.99 -3.71 -10.68
C MET A 138 0.97 -4.72 -11.83
N VAL A 139 0.24 -5.82 -11.66
CA VAL A 139 0.29 -6.97 -12.58
C VAL A 139 -0.21 -6.59 -13.97
N LEU A 140 -1.35 -5.90 -14.07
CA LEU A 140 -1.90 -5.50 -15.37
C LEU A 140 -1.01 -4.46 -16.06
N SER A 141 -0.37 -3.56 -15.32
CA SER A 141 0.61 -2.63 -15.90
C SER A 141 1.82 -3.38 -16.44
N MET A 142 2.32 -4.38 -15.72
CA MET A 142 3.45 -5.20 -16.18
C MET A 142 3.15 -5.95 -17.47
N THR A 143 1.92 -6.43 -17.68
CA THR A 143 1.52 -7.13 -18.91
C THR A 143 1.55 -6.21 -20.14
N THR A 144 1.48 -4.90 -19.96
CA THR A 144 1.54 -3.94 -21.07
C THR A 144 2.97 -3.51 -21.43
N LEU A 145 3.96 -3.93 -20.64
CA LEU A 145 5.39 -3.59 -20.83
C LEU A 145 6.17 -4.71 -21.53
N GLY A 146 5.62 -5.91 -21.56
CA GLY A 146 6.22 -7.10 -22.17
C GLY A 146 5.87 -7.24 -23.59
#